data_305913c1b936bc462d01f2b90c169717
#
_entry.id   305913c1b936bc462d01f2b90c169717
#
_cell.length_a   1.000
_cell.length_b   1.000
_cell.length_c   1.000
_cell.angle_alpha   90.00
_cell.angle_beta   90.00
_cell.angle_gamma   90.00
#
_symmetry.space_group_name_H-M   'P 1'
#
loop_
_entity.id
_entity.type
_entity.pdbx_description
1 polymer ?
#
loop_
_entity_poly.entity_id
_entity_poly.type
_entity_poly.pdbx_seq_one_letter_code
_entity_poly.pdbx_strand_id
1 'polypeptide(L)'
;MALVARPVTVAPDVVIGGRDVVVMAGPCSVETYEQTRAVAAAVWAAGGRVLRGGAFKPRTSPYSFQGLGREGLEILRAVADEFGLLVISEVLGVENLPLVAEYADILQIG
;
A
#
# COMPACT_ATOMS: atom_id res chain seq x y z
N MET A 1 -6.30 -31.20 -13.03
CA MET A 1 -6.46 -29.98 -13.84
C MET A 1 -5.43 -28.94 -13.39
N ALA A 2 -4.68 -28.42 -14.30
CA ALA A 2 -3.72 -27.39 -13.98
C ALA A 2 -4.42 -26.03 -13.91
N LEU A 3 -4.12 -25.25 -12.87
CA LEU A 3 -4.57 -23.86 -12.75
C LEU A 3 -3.61 -22.98 -13.56
N VAL A 4 -4.17 -22.14 -14.39
CA VAL A 4 -3.38 -21.16 -15.15
C VAL A 4 -3.55 -19.81 -14.50
N ALA A 5 -2.43 -19.25 -14.00
CA ALA A 5 -2.44 -17.91 -13.43
C ALA A 5 -2.65 -16.89 -14.55
N ARG A 6 -3.46 -15.88 -14.28
CA ARG A 6 -3.66 -14.77 -15.20
C ARG A 6 -2.87 -13.57 -14.67
N PRO A 7 -1.97 -13.00 -15.47
CA PRO A 7 -1.25 -11.81 -15.05
C PRO A 7 -2.21 -10.61 -14.94
N VAL A 8 -1.95 -9.76 -13.96
CA VAL A 8 -2.72 -8.54 -13.75
C VAL A 8 -1.79 -7.35 -13.95
N THR A 9 -2.08 -6.54 -14.94
CA THR A 9 -1.31 -5.31 -15.21
C THR A 9 -1.89 -4.19 -14.34
N VAL A 10 -1.11 -3.76 -13.35
CA VAL A 10 -1.52 -2.67 -12.45
C VAL A 10 -0.95 -1.31 -12.88
N ALA A 11 0.08 -1.34 -13.69
CA ALA A 11 0.68 -0.17 -14.35
C ALA A 11 1.39 -0.67 -15.61
N PRO A 12 1.74 0.21 -16.56
CA PRO A 12 2.36 -0.24 -17.82
C PRO A 12 3.60 -1.11 -17.64
N ASP A 13 4.34 -0.90 -16.55
CA ASP A 13 5.58 -1.61 -16.27
C ASP A 13 5.51 -2.48 -15.01
N VAL A 14 4.33 -2.71 -14.44
CA VAL A 14 4.13 -3.54 -13.25
C VAL A 14 3.05 -4.56 -13.52
N VAL A 15 3.45 -5.82 -13.66
CA VAL A 15 2.56 -6.95 -13.94
C VAL A 15 2.68 -7.96 -12.81
N ILE A 16 1.59 -8.19 -12.09
CA ILE A 16 1.53 -9.18 -11.02
C ILE A 16 1.15 -10.52 -11.62
N GLY A 17 1.92 -11.56 -11.30
CA GLY A 17 1.70 -12.88 -11.87
C GLY A 17 2.38 -13.07 -13.22
N GLY A 18 3.24 -12.16 -13.63
CA GLY A 18 4.07 -12.26 -14.82
C GLY A 18 5.39 -12.96 -14.52
N ARG A 19 6.44 -12.62 -15.32
CA ARG A 19 7.75 -13.24 -15.18
C ARG A 19 8.52 -12.72 -13.95
N ASP A 20 8.38 -11.45 -13.65
CA ASP A 20 9.16 -10.81 -12.60
C ASP A 20 8.44 -10.84 -11.26
N VAL A 21 9.21 -10.94 -10.18
CA VAL A 21 8.67 -10.84 -8.83
C VAL A 21 8.42 -9.36 -8.54
N VAL A 22 7.19 -9.04 -8.15
CA VAL A 22 6.81 -7.68 -7.76
C VAL A 22 6.89 -7.57 -6.24
N VAL A 23 7.80 -6.74 -5.75
CA VAL A 23 7.97 -6.53 -4.31
C VAL A 23 7.08 -5.37 -3.87
N MET A 24 6.25 -5.64 -2.87
CA MET A 24 5.40 -4.65 -2.22
C MET A 24 5.90 -4.49 -0.80
N ALA A 25 6.41 -3.33 -0.44
CA ALA A 25 7.03 -3.12 0.85
C ALA A 25 6.69 -1.73 1.39
N GLY A 26 6.78 -1.57 2.71
CA GLY A 26 6.49 -0.31 3.34
C GLY A 26 6.24 -0.46 4.83
N PRO A 27 5.87 0.63 5.52
CA PRO A 27 5.61 0.57 6.95
C PRO A 27 4.33 -0.19 7.25
N CYS A 28 4.32 -0.90 8.37
CA CYS A 28 3.10 -1.57 8.84
C CYS A 28 1.98 -0.55 9.06
N SER A 29 2.35 0.61 9.59
CA SER A 29 1.42 1.70 9.87
C SER A 29 2.02 3.02 9.42
N VAL A 30 1.22 3.83 8.73
CA VAL A 30 1.60 5.19 8.34
C VAL A 30 1.40 6.08 9.56
N GLU A 31 2.47 6.63 10.12
CA GLU A 31 2.43 7.45 11.33
C GLU A 31 2.76 8.90 11.06
N THR A 32 3.82 9.16 10.27
CA THR A 32 4.21 10.51 9.87
C THR A 32 4.63 10.53 8.41
N TYR A 33 4.61 11.73 7.82
CA TYR A 33 5.12 11.92 6.47
C TYR A 33 6.61 11.55 6.39
N GLU A 34 7.40 12.02 7.36
CA GLU A 34 8.85 11.79 7.37
C GLU A 34 9.20 10.31 7.47
N GLN A 35 8.51 9.57 8.33
CA GLN A 35 8.69 8.11 8.47
C GLN A 35 8.37 7.41 7.14
N THR A 36 7.24 7.75 6.57
CA THR A 36 6.77 7.11 5.33
C THR A 36 7.70 7.43 4.16
N ARG A 37 8.16 8.67 4.08
CA ARG A 37 9.08 9.09 3.02
C ARG A 37 10.42 8.36 3.12
N ALA A 38 10.96 8.22 4.33
CA ALA A 38 12.22 7.51 4.54
C ALA A 38 12.12 6.04 4.11
N VAL A 39 11.00 5.38 4.44
CA VAL A 39 10.76 4.01 4.05
C VAL A 39 10.57 3.90 2.53
N ALA A 40 9.81 4.81 1.94
CA ALA A 40 9.58 4.81 0.50
C ALA A 40 10.87 4.99 -0.30
N ALA A 41 11.77 5.84 0.16
CA ALA A 41 13.07 6.04 -0.45
C ALA A 41 13.88 4.73 -0.46
N ALA A 42 13.84 3.99 0.65
CA ALA A 42 14.52 2.70 0.76
C ALA A 42 13.87 1.65 -0.15
N VAL A 43 12.56 1.62 -0.21
CA VAL A 43 11.83 0.69 -1.09
C VAL A 43 12.18 0.95 -2.56
N TRP A 44 12.17 2.22 -2.97
CA TRP A 44 12.52 2.60 -4.33
C TRP A 44 13.96 2.25 -4.65
N ALA A 45 14.89 2.57 -3.75
CA ALA A 45 16.32 2.29 -3.95
C ALA A 45 16.60 0.78 -4.06
N ALA A 46 15.81 -0.05 -3.39
CA ALA A 46 15.93 -1.51 -3.45
C ALA A 46 15.24 -2.13 -4.68
N GLY A 47 14.63 -1.33 -5.53
CA GLY A 47 13.93 -1.80 -6.73
C GLY A 47 12.47 -2.13 -6.52
N GLY A 48 11.89 -1.78 -5.37
CA GLY A 48 10.46 -1.94 -5.14
C GLY A 48 9.64 -1.02 -6.03
N ARG A 49 8.45 -1.49 -6.40
CA ARG A 49 7.56 -0.73 -7.30
C ARG A 49 6.25 -0.34 -6.62
N VAL A 50 5.93 -0.97 -5.50
CA VAL A 50 4.68 -0.77 -4.79
C VAL A 50 4.99 -0.45 -3.33
N LEU A 51 4.48 0.69 -2.87
CA LEU A 51 4.61 1.12 -1.47
C LEU A 51 3.38 0.65 -0.70
N ARG A 52 3.61 -0.14 0.35
CA ARG A 52 2.56 -0.63 1.24
C ARG A 52 2.54 0.18 2.52
N GLY A 53 1.37 0.60 2.95
CA GLY A 53 1.20 1.24 4.25
C GLY A 53 -0.22 1.07 4.76
N GLY A 54 -0.36 0.85 6.07
CA GLY A 54 -1.66 0.73 6.71
C GLY A 54 -2.10 2.07 7.29
N ALA A 55 -3.32 2.49 6.97
CA ALA A 55 -3.92 3.71 7.51
C ALA A 55 -4.95 3.41 8.60
N PHE A 56 -5.46 2.18 8.64
CA PHE A 56 -6.41 1.69 9.65
C PHE A 56 -5.83 0.46 10.31
N LYS A 57 -5.83 0.41 11.66
CA LYS A 57 -5.28 -0.71 12.42
C LYS A 57 -6.32 -1.31 13.36
N PRO A 58 -6.56 -2.63 13.31
CA PRO A 58 -7.47 -3.29 14.24
C PRO A 58 -6.75 -3.41 15.61
N ARG A 59 -7.19 -2.63 16.59
CA ARG A 59 -6.67 -2.66 17.95
C ARG A 59 -7.78 -2.99 18.91
N THR A 60 -7.47 -3.83 19.90
CA THR A 60 -8.45 -4.22 20.93
C THR A 60 -8.60 -3.15 21.98
N SER A 61 -7.55 -2.37 22.24
CA SER A 61 -7.59 -1.29 23.23
C SER A 61 -7.91 0.05 22.57
N PRO A 62 -8.85 0.84 23.11
CA PRO A 62 -9.14 2.16 22.59
C PRO A 62 -7.99 3.16 22.79
N TYR A 63 -7.02 2.81 23.64
CA TYR A 63 -5.85 3.67 23.88
C TYR A 63 -4.71 3.35 22.92
N SER A 64 -4.80 2.30 22.12
CA SER A 64 -3.79 1.95 21.11
C SER A 64 -3.98 2.80 19.86
N PHE A 65 -2.86 3.05 19.17
CA PHE A 65 -2.89 3.74 17.89
C PHE A 65 -3.69 2.93 16.87
N GLN A 66 -4.72 3.53 16.31
CA GLN A 66 -5.64 2.86 15.39
C GLN A 66 -5.46 3.28 13.93
N GLY A 67 -4.44 4.08 13.64
CA GLY A 67 -4.17 4.57 12.32
C GLY A 67 -4.63 6.02 12.11
N LEU A 68 -4.09 6.65 11.09
CA LEU A 68 -4.40 8.05 10.76
C LEU A 68 -5.64 8.20 9.86
N GLY A 69 -6.19 7.10 9.35
CA GLY A 69 -7.33 7.16 8.46
C GLY A 69 -7.01 7.89 7.15
N ARG A 70 -7.87 8.82 6.77
CA ARG A 70 -7.70 9.60 5.54
C ARG A 70 -6.34 10.30 5.47
N GLU A 71 -5.91 10.89 6.57
CA GLU A 71 -4.61 11.57 6.62
C GLU A 71 -3.47 10.61 6.29
N GLY A 72 -3.53 9.39 6.80
CA GLY A 72 -2.53 8.36 6.50
C GLY A 72 -2.53 7.98 5.03
N LEU A 73 -3.69 7.87 4.41
CA LEU A 73 -3.81 7.57 2.98
C LEU A 73 -3.29 8.74 2.12
N GLU A 74 -3.54 9.97 2.54
CA GLU A 74 -3.02 11.16 1.86
C GLU A 74 -1.49 11.19 1.90
N ILE A 75 -0.91 10.90 3.06
CA ILE A 75 0.55 10.81 3.22
C ILE A 75 1.11 9.72 2.31
N LEU A 76 0.52 8.54 2.34
CA LEU A 76 0.97 7.40 1.56
C LEU A 76 0.94 7.70 0.06
N ARG A 77 -0.15 8.31 -0.42
CA ARG A 77 -0.29 8.67 -1.82
C ARG A 77 0.72 9.74 -2.24
N ALA A 78 0.87 10.78 -1.44
CA ALA A 78 1.80 11.86 -1.73
C ALA A 78 3.25 11.36 -1.80
N VAL A 79 3.65 10.52 -0.85
CA VAL A 79 4.99 9.94 -0.81
C VAL A 79 5.21 9.00 -1.99
N ALA A 80 4.25 8.15 -2.30
CA ALA A 80 4.37 7.23 -3.43
C ALA A 80 4.54 7.99 -4.74
N ASP A 81 3.77 9.05 -4.94
CA ASP A 81 3.86 9.88 -6.14
C ASP A 81 5.23 10.55 -6.27
N GLU A 82 5.83 10.94 -5.15
CA GLU A 82 7.16 11.55 -5.14
C GLU A 82 8.23 10.61 -5.72
N PHE A 83 8.10 9.30 -5.49
CA PHE A 83 9.06 8.29 -5.96
C PHE A 83 8.57 7.50 -7.18
N GLY A 84 7.39 7.79 -7.69
CA GLY A 84 6.82 7.04 -8.80
C GLY A 84 6.40 5.63 -8.43
N LEU A 85 6.02 5.40 -7.17
CA LEU A 85 5.58 4.11 -6.67
C LEU A 85 4.05 4.00 -6.75
N LEU A 86 3.56 2.78 -6.91
CA LEU A 86 2.14 2.47 -6.72
C LEU A 86 1.86 2.33 -5.23
N VAL A 87 0.58 2.40 -4.86
CA VAL A 87 0.13 2.27 -3.47
C VAL A 87 -0.72 1.03 -3.30
N ILE A 88 -0.40 0.24 -2.27
CA ILE A 88 -1.28 -0.82 -1.78
C ILE A 88 -1.58 -0.55 -0.30
N SER A 89 -2.84 -0.66 0.08
CA SER A 89 -3.26 -0.48 1.46
C SER A 89 -4.38 -1.45 1.81
N GLU A 90 -4.41 -1.85 3.08
CA GLU A 90 -5.38 -2.82 3.58
C GLU A 90 -6.75 -2.18 3.81
N VAL A 91 -7.80 -2.88 3.39
CA VAL A 91 -9.19 -2.55 3.69
C VAL A 91 -9.62 -3.43 4.85
N LEU A 92 -9.90 -2.83 6.01
CA LEU A 92 -10.30 -3.56 7.21
C LEU A 92 -11.78 -3.94 7.20
N GLY A 93 -12.61 -3.15 6.57
CA GLY A 93 -14.03 -3.39 6.50
C GLY A 93 -14.65 -2.73 5.29
N VAL A 94 -15.87 -3.15 4.96
CA VAL A 94 -16.60 -2.63 3.79
C VAL A 94 -16.76 -1.11 3.87
N GLU A 95 -16.92 -0.58 5.08
CA GLU A 95 -17.10 0.86 5.31
C GLU A 95 -15.86 1.67 4.92
N ASN A 96 -14.67 1.06 4.93
CA ASN A 96 -13.42 1.75 4.57
C ASN A 96 -13.11 1.63 3.07
N LEU A 97 -13.79 0.74 2.36
CA LEU A 97 -13.47 0.43 0.97
C LEU A 97 -13.46 1.65 0.04
N PRO A 98 -14.50 2.50 0.03
CA PRO A 98 -14.50 3.65 -0.87
C PRO A 98 -13.33 4.60 -0.61
N LEU A 99 -13.01 4.83 0.65
CA LEU A 99 -11.92 5.73 1.03
C LEU A 99 -10.56 5.19 0.61
N VAL A 100 -10.29 3.91 0.90
CA VAL A 100 -9.01 3.30 0.53
C VAL A 100 -8.87 3.24 -0.98
N ALA A 101 -9.94 2.92 -1.70
CA ALA A 101 -9.93 2.85 -3.17
C ALA A 101 -9.65 4.20 -3.82
N GLU A 102 -9.97 5.30 -3.14
CA GLU A 102 -9.71 6.65 -3.64
C GLU A 102 -8.20 6.93 -3.73
N TYR A 103 -7.39 6.35 -2.84
CA TYR A 103 -5.97 6.64 -2.75
C TYR A 103 -5.06 5.50 -3.21
N ALA A 104 -5.53 4.26 -3.15
CA ALA A 104 -4.71 3.09 -3.44
C ALA A 104 -4.91 2.60 -4.88
N ASP A 105 -3.83 2.09 -5.47
CA ASP A 105 -3.88 1.42 -6.77
C ASP A 105 -4.27 -0.05 -6.61
N ILE A 106 -3.93 -0.63 -5.46
CA ILE A 106 -4.18 -2.04 -5.15
C ILE A 106 -4.80 -2.10 -3.76
N LEU A 107 -5.84 -2.94 -3.61
CA LEU A 107 -6.50 -3.15 -2.32
C LEU A 107 -6.02 -4.46 -1.72
N GLN A 108 -5.59 -4.41 -0.46
CA GLN A 108 -5.22 -5.60 0.30
C GLN A 108 -6.41 -6.03 1.13
N ILE A 109 -6.83 -7.26 0.93
CA ILE A 109 -7.93 -7.87 1.70
C ILE A 109 -7.28 -8.88 2.65
N GLY A 110 -7.40 -8.62 3.93
CA GLY A 110 -6.83 -9.47 4.96
C GLY A 110 -7.74 -10.57 5.44
#